data_b86d3373ded01c49f43c7be575b80fb9
#
_entry.id   b86d3373ded01c49f43c7be575b80fb9
#
_cell.length_a   1.000
_cell.length_b   1.000
_cell.length_c   1.000
_cell.angle_alpha   90.00
_cell.angle_beta   90.00
_cell.angle_gamma   90.00
#
_symmetry.space_group_name_H-M   'P 1'
#
loop_
_entity.id
_entity.type
_entity.pdbx_description
1 polymer ?
#
loop_
_entity_poly.entity_id
_entity_poly.type
_entity_poly.pdbx_seq_one_letter_code
_entity_poly.pdbx_strand_id
1 'polypeptide(L)'
;MILYNSLTHRKEPFVPRFGNKVSMYTCGPTVYHFAHIGNLRTYIMEDMLEKALRYEGYDVKRVMNITDVGHLSSDADTGEDKMLKGARREHKTVMEIAKFYTDAFFSDCQKLNIKRPDVVEPATNCIPDYIDMITVLLEKGYAYHAGGNIYFDTSKLEKYYVFNDHNEEALEVGVRDDVDEDMNKRNKADFVLW
;
A
#
# COMPACT_ATOMS: atom_id res chain seq x y z
N MET A 1 -7.38 12.62 22.73
CA MET A 1 -6.21 11.74 22.42
C MET A 1 -5.09 12.55 21.79
N ILE A 2 -3.81 12.23 22.06
CA ILE A 2 -2.63 12.85 21.44
C ILE A 2 -1.97 11.79 20.56
N LEU A 3 -1.76 12.09 19.28
CA LEU A 3 -1.10 11.20 18.32
C LEU A 3 0.14 11.86 17.72
N TYR A 4 1.10 11.04 17.28
CA TYR A 4 2.23 11.53 16.50
C TYR A 4 1.79 11.73 15.05
N ASN A 5 2.05 12.93 14.54
CA ASN A 5 1.76 13.29 13.15
C ASN A 5 3.07 13.30 12.35
N SER A 6 3.18 12.39 11.37
CA SER A 6 4.39 12.29 10.53
C SER A 6 4.60 13.52 9.64
N LEU A 7 3.53 14.24 9.29
CA LEU A 7 3.64 15.47 8.50
C LEU A 7 4.33 16.61 9.25
N THR A 8 4.00 16.77 10.54
CA THR A 8 4.53 17.84 11.38
C THR A 8 5.70 17.40 12.25
N HIS A 9 6.01 16.09 12.28
CA HIS A 9 6.99 15.44 13.15
C HIS A 9 6.78 15.73 14.65
N ARG A 10 5.50 15.90 15.08
CA ARG A 10 5.13 16.26 16.46
C ARG A 10 4.00 15.40 16.99
N LYS A 11 3.92 15.31 18.30
CA LYS A 11 2.75 14.82 19.02
C LYS A 11 1.74 15.95 19.15
N GLU A 12 0.53 15.78 18.65
CA GLU A 12 -0.52 16.79 18.61
C GLU A 12 -1.87 16.20 19.01
N PRO A 13 -2.81 17.04 19.49
CA PRO A 13 -4.18 16.62 19.70
C PRO A 13 -4.79 16.10 18.40
N PHE A 14 -5.35 14.91 18.46
CA PHE A 14 -6.08 14.36 17.32
C PHE A 14 -7.45 15.03 17.21
N VAL A 15 -7.72 15.66 16.08
CA VAL A 15 -8.99 16.31 15.76
C VAL A 15 -9.56 15.67 14.49
N PRO A 16 -10.71 14.98 14.57
CA PRO A 16 -11.35 14.43 13.39
C PRO A 16 -11.79 15.52 12.42
N ARG A 17 -11.75 15.23 11.12
CA ARG A 17 -12.16 16.17 10.08
C ARG A 17 -13.65 16.47 10.09
N PHE A 18 -14.49 15.49 10.50
CA PHE A 18 -15.94 15.58 10.46
C PHE A 18 -16.58 15.11 11.78
N GLY A 19 -16.75 16.04 12.72
CA GLY A 19 -17.37 15.75 14.02
C GLY A 19 -16.65 14.65 14.79
N ASN A 20 -17.35 13.56 15.15
CA ASN A 20 -16.75 12.39 15.79
C ASN A 20 -16.41 11.23 14.81
N LYS A 21 -16.56 11.44 13.50
CA LYS A 21 -16.31 10.40 12.48
C LYS A 21 -14.83 10.37 12.08
N VAL A 22 -14.25 9.18 12.12
CA VAL A 22 -12.87 8.92 11.74
C VAL A 22 -12.82 7.91 10.60
N SER A 23 -12.29 8.31 9.46
CA SER A 23 -11.95 7.39 8.38
C SER A 23 -10.50 6.94 8.56
N MET A 24 -10.29 5.64 8.71
CA MET A 24 -8.98 5.04 8.93
C MET A 24 -8.67 4.09 7.76
N TYR A 25 -7.59 4.33 7.05
CA TYR A 25 -7.07 3.41 6.05
C TYR A 25 -5.81 2.74 6.58
N THR A 26 -5.73 1.43 6.41
CA THR A 26 -4.56 0.63 6.77
C THR A 26 -4.18 -0.28 5.62
N CYS A 27 -2.86 -0.37 5.33
CA CYS A 27 -2.38 -1.28 4.31
C CYS A 27 -2.60 -2.73 4.73
N GLY A 28 -3.17 -3.52 3.82
CA GLY A 28 -3.35 -4.95 4.01
C GLY A 28 -2.19 -5.78 3.47
N PRO A 29 -2.28 -7.11 3.57
CA PRO A 29 -1.23 -8.02 3.14
C PRO A 29 -1.17 -8.16 1.62
N THR A 30 0.03 -8.51 1.11
CA THR A 30 0.18 -9.13 -0.20
C THR A 30 0.02 -10.64 -0.02
N VAL A 31 -1.00 -11.21 -0.65
CA VAL A 31 -1.49 -12.55 -0.31
C VAL A 31 -0.88 -13.67 -1.16
N TYR A 32 0.43 -13.78 -1.17
CA TYR A 32 1.20 -14.85 -1.83
C TYR A 32 1.92 -15.78 -0.85
N HIS A 33 1.90 -15.44 0.45
CA HIS A 33 2.56 -16.17 1.54
C HIS A 33 1.87 -15.91 2.87
N PHE A 34 2.12 -16.76 3.88
CA PHE A 34 1.66 -16.52 5.26
C PHE A 34 2.28 -15.24 5.83
N ALA A 35 1.47 -14.48 6.56
CA ALA A 35 1.98 -13.38 7.35
C ALA A 35 2.87 -13.89 8.48
N HIS A 36 4.08 -13.35 8.58
CA HIS A 36 4.96 -13.65 9.70
C HIS A 36 4.79 -12.63 10.85
N ILE A 37 5.44 -12.89 11.98
CA ILE A 37 5.30 -12.06 13.19
C ILE A 37 5.60 -10.57 12.96
N GLY A 38 6.53 -10.24 12.06
CA GLY A 38 6.86 -8.86 11.71
C GLY A 38 5.69 -8.13 11.04
N ASN A 39 4.98 -8.81 10.12
CA ASN A 39 3.77 -8.26 9.50
C ASN A 39 2.64 -8.13 10.52
N LEU A 40 2.40 -9.18 11.32
CA LEU A 40 1.32 -9.22 12.30
C LEU A 40 1.47 -8.13 13.38
N ARG A 41 2.71 -7.73 13.73
CA ARG A 41 2.96 -6.60 14.62
C ARG A 41 2.31 -5.31 14.12
N THR A 42 2.41 -5.02 12.82
CA THR A 42 1.79 -3.83 12.22
C THR A 42 0.28 -3.87 12.37
N TYR A 43 -0.34 -5.00 12.06
CA TYR A 43 -1.80 -5.17 12.17
C TYR A 43 -2.31 -5.07 13.61
N ILE A 44 -1.52 -5.54 14.59
CA ILE A 44 -1.82 -5.35 16.02
C ILE A 44 -1.80 -3.86 16.36
N MET A 45 -0.80 -3.09 15.90
CA MET A 45 -0.71 -1.65 16.18
C MET A 45 -1.87 -0.88 15.55
N GLU A 46 -2.25 -1.21 14.34
CA GLU A 46 -3.41 -0.62 13.64
C GLU A 46 -4.72 -0.90 14.38
N ASP A 47 -4.91 -2.14 14.82
CA ASP A 47 -6.08 -2.56 15.60
C ASP A 47 -6.13 -1.86 16.97
N MET A 48 -5.00 -1.72 17.64
CA MET A 48 -4.90 -0.98 18.89
C MET A 48 -5.28 0.49 18.72
N LEU A 49 -4.86 1.12 17.62
CA LEU A 49 -5.24 2.50 17.31
C LEU A 49 -6.75 2.60 17.06
N GLU A 50 -7.33 1.69 16.26
CA GLU A 50 -8.78 1.66 16.03
C GLU A 50 -9.54 1.50 17.35
N LYS A 51 -9.15 0.54 18.19
CA LYS A 51 -9.78 0.29 19.50
C LYS A 51 -9.67 1.49 20.43
N ALA A 52 -8.50 2.15 20.46
CA ALA A 52 -8.30 3.35 21.26
C ALA A 52 -9.19 4.51 20.79
N LEU A 53 -9.28 4.74 19.48
CA LEU A 53 -10.18 5.76 18.93
C LEU A 53 -11.65 5.49 19.28
N ARG A 54 -12.10 4.24 19.15
CA ARG A 54 -13.47 3.84 19.52
C ARG A 54 -13.70 4.00 21.03
N TYR A 55 -12.72 3.69 21.86
CA TYR A 55 -12.79 3.87 23.30
C TYR A 55 -12.94 5.36 23.72
N GLU A 56 -12.29 6.26 22.98
CA GLU A 56 -12.42 7.72 23.12
C GLU A 56 -13.77 8.26 22.59
N GLY A 57 -14.65 7.42 22.06
CA GLY A 57 -15.98 7.79 21.58
C GLY A 57 -16.06 8.17 20.10
N TYR A 58 -15.01 7.94 19.33
CA TYR A 58 -15.07 8.19 17.89
C TYR A 58 -15.78 7.08 17.13
N ASP A 59 -16.54 7.48 16.09
CA ASP A 59 -17.15 6.57 15.10
C ASP A 59 -16.13 6.27 14.01
N VAL A 60 -15.44 5.14 14.12
CA VAL A 60 -14.34 4.76 13.22
C VAL A 60 -14.83 3.85 12.11
N LYS A 61 -14.58 4.23 10.86
CA LYS A 61 -14.71 3.36 9.68
C LYS A 61 -13.31 2.99 9.18
N ARG A 62 -12.90 1.72 9.40
CA ARG A 62 -11.60 1.21 8.96
C ARG A 62 -11.72 0.49 7.63
N VAL A 63 -10.86 0.86 6.69
CA VAL A 63 -10.70 0.25 5.37
C VAL A 63 -9.32 -0.38 5.25
N MET A 64 -9.24 -1.56 4.64
CA MET A 64 -7.99 -2.27 4.35
C MET A 64 -8.06 -2.83 2.93
N ASN A 65 -6.98 -2.67 2.16
CA ASN A 65 -6.82 -3.36 0.89
C ASN A 65 -6.32 -4.80 1.08
N ILE A 66 -6.52 -5.64 0.07
CA ILE A 66 -5.77 -6.89 -0.13
C ILE A 66 -5.04 -6.77 -1.46
N THR A 67 -3.72 -6.92 -1.44
CA THR A 67 -2.92 -6.94 -2.66
C THR A 67 -2.88 -8.36 -3.20
N ASP A 68 -3.80 -8.63 -4.11
CA ASP A 68 -4.00 -9.93 -4.75
C ASP A 68 -3.53 -9.96 -6.22
N VAL A 69 -2.98 -8.84 -6.73
CA VAL A 69 -2.45 -8.68 -8.09
C VAL A 69 -1.40 -7.56 -8.14
N GLY A 70 -0.51 -7.61 -9.13
CA GLY A 70 0.35 -6.49 -9.50
C GLY A 70 1.45 -6.16 -8.50
N HIS A 71 1.95 -7.12 -7.74
CA HIS A 71 3.04 -6.89 -6.78
C HIS A 71 4.35 -7.50 -7.28
N LEU A 72 5.24 -6.66 -7.76
CA LEU A 72 6.55 -7.07 -8.30
C LEU A 72 7.50 -7.60 -7.22
N SER A 73 8.44 -8.44 -7.60
CA SER A 73 9.38 -9.08 -6.66
C SER A 73 10.47 -8.13 -6.18
N SER A 74 10.76 -7.07 -6.93
CA SER A 74 11.73 -6.06 -6.54
C SER A 74 11.06 -4.74 -6.14
N ASP A 75 11.73 -3.97 -5.28
CA ASP A 75 11.29 -2.64 -4.88
C ASP A 75 11.57 -1.58 -5.99
N ALA A 76 12.16 -1.99 -7.13
CA ALA A 76 12.55 -1.14 -8.27
C ALA A 76 11.53 -1.16 -9.41
N ASP A 77 10.29 -1.55 -9.17
CA ASP A 77 9.25 -1.72 -10.20
C ASP A 77 9.65 -2.71 -11.32
N THR A 78 10.58 -3.62 -11.04
CA THR A 78 11.09 -4.65 -11.95
C THR A 78 10.94 -6.05 -11.34
N GLY A 79 10.99 -7.07 -12.19
CA GLY A 79 10.98 -8.47 -11.74
C GLY A 79 9.65 -9.20 -11.93
N GLU A 80 9.63 -10.48 -11.53
CA GLU A 80 8.45 -11.33 -11.64
C GLU A 80 7.40 -10.98 -10.57
N ASP A 81 6.13 -11.00 -10.94
CA ASP A 81 5.02 -10.82 -9.99
C ASP A 81 5.06 -11.89 -8.89
N LYS A 82 5.01 -11.47 -7.63
CA LYS A 82 5.04 -12.35 -6.44
C LYS A 82 3.88 -13.34 -6.42
N MET A 83 2.71 -12.94 -6.96
CA MET A 83 1.54 -13.82 -7.04
C MET A 83 1.76 -14.93 -8.05
N LEU A 84 2.36 -14.64 -9.24
CA LEU A 84 2.72 -15.64 -10.24
C LEU A 84 3.77 -16.62 -9.70
N LYS A 85 4.78 -16.12 -8.98
CA LYS A 85 5.79 -16.95 -8.34
C LYS A 85 5.18 -17.90 -7.30
N GLY A 86 4.25 -17.39 -6.48
CA GLY A 86 3.49 -18.21 -5.51
C GLY A 86 2.65 -19.29 -6.20
N ALA A 87 1.93 -18.90 -7.26
CA ALA A 87 1.07 -19.81 -8.02
C ALA A 87 1.86 -20.97 -8.65
N ARG A 88 3.01 -20.68 -9.28
CA ARG A 88 3.91 -21.71 -9.83
C ARG A 88 4.45 -22.66 -8.77
N ARG A 89 4.87 -22.13 -7.62
CA ARG A 89 5.40 -22.92 -6.51
C ARG A 89 4.37 -23.92 -5.97
N GLU A 90 3.10 -23.55 -5.92
CA GLU A 90 2.03 -24.36 -5.32
C GLU A 90 1.14 -25.08 -6.34
N HIS A 91 1.45 -24.94 -7.63
CA HIS A 91 0.66 -25.52 -8.73
C HIS A 91 -0.83 -25.14 -8.67
N LYS A 92 -1.09 -23.87 -8.33
CA LYS A 92 -2.43 -23.27 -8.22
C LYS A 92 -2.54 -22.04 -9.12
N THR A 93 -3.75 -21.61 -9.37
CA THR A 93 -3.99 -20.31 -10.02
C THR A 93 -3.68 -19.17 -9.06
N VAL A 94 -3.39 -17.97 -9.58
CA VAL A 94 -3.15 -16.77 -8.79
C VAL A 94 -4.34 -16.47 -7.87
N MET A 95 -5.57 -16.64 -8.36
CA MET A 95 -6.79 -16.38 -7.58
C MET A 95 -6.97 -17.38 -6.43
N GLU A 96 -6.63 -18.67 -6.65
CA GLU A 96 -6.67 -19.67 -5.57
C GLU A 96 -5.62 -19.38 -4.49
N ILE A 97 -4.44 -18.94 -4.88
CA ILE A 97 -3.39 -18.52 -3.95
C ILE A 97 -3.86 -17.30 -3.15
N ALA A 98 -4.36 -16.26 -3.84
CA ALA A 98 -4.85 -15.05 -3.19
C ALA A 98 -5.95 -15.36 -2.17
N LYS A 99 -6.92 -16.18 -2.56
CA LYS A 99 -7.99 -16.59 -1.65
C LYS A 99 -7.46 -17.36 -0.43
N PHE A 100 -6.61 -18.36 -0.65
CA PHE A 100 -6.05 -19.20 0.41
C PHE A 100 -5.30 -18.36 1.46
N TYR A 101 -4.39 -17.48 1.03
CA TYR A 101 -3.60 -16.67 1.95
C TYR A 101 -4.40 -15.53 2.57
N THR A 102 -5.42 -15.01 1.89
CA THR A 102 -6.38 -14.07 2.50
C THR A 102 -7.14 -14.72 3.65
N ASP A 103 -7.67 -15.93 3.44
CA ASP A 103 -8.39 -16.66 4.47
C ASP A 103 -7.48 -17.01 5.66
N ALA A 104 -6.23 -17.45 5.37
CA ALA A 104 -5.23 -17.73 6.39
C ALA A 104 -4.87 -16.47 7.20
N PHE A 105 -4.66 -15.33 6.54
CA PHE A 105 -4.37 -14.05 7.18
C PHE A 105 -5.49 -13.64 8.17
N PHE A 106 -6.74 -13.68 7.76
CA PHE A 106 -7.84 -13.33 8.65
C PHE A 106 -8.05 -14.35 9.78
N SER A 107 -7.77 -15.63 9.53
CA SER A 107 -7.75 -16.65 10.59
C SER A 107 -6.71 -16.34 11.66
N ASP A 108 -5.50 -15.94 11.25
CA ASP A 108 -4.44 -15.58 12.19
C ASP A 108 -4.72 -14.26 12.91
N CYS A 109 -5.29 -13.27 12.23
CA CYS A 109 -5.78 -12.03 12.85
C CYS A 109 -6.82 -12.33 13.95
N GLN A 110 -7.75 -13.25 13.70
CA GLN A 110 -8.77 -13.65 14.68
C GLN A 110 -8.13 -14.28 15.93
N LYS A 111 -7.12 -15.15 15.76
CA LYS A 111 -6.38 -15.77 16.88
C LYS A 111 -5.66 -14.73 17.74
N LEU A 112 -5.24 -13.63 17.13
CA LEU A 112 -4.59 -12.49 17.80
C LEU A 112 -5.57 -11.44 18.33
N ASN A 113 -6.89 -11.71 18.24
CA ASN A 113 -7.93 -10.76 18.63
C ASN A 113 -7.86 -9.41 17.85
N ILE A 114 -7.38 -9.44 16.63
CA ILE A 114 -7.38 -8.30 15.72
C ILE A 114 -8.77 -8.21 15.08
N LYS A 115 -9.44 -7.07 15.24
CA LYS A 115 -10.75 -6.83 14.64
C LYS A 115 -10.63 -6.78 13.11
N ARG A 116 -11.54 -7.48 12.41
CA ARG A 116 -11.62 -7.35 10.96
C ARG A 116 -12.02 -5.91 10.59
N PRO A 117 -11.35 -5.27 9.62
CA PRO A 117 -11.75 -3.94 9.14
C PRO A 117 -13.20 -3.91 8.65
N ASP A 118 -13.84 -2.74 8.73
CA ASP A 118 -15.24 -2.57 8.32
C ASP A 118 -15.41 -2.77 6.80
N VAL A 119 -14.35 -2.44 6.03
CA VAL A 119 -14.26 -2.71 4.59
C VAL A 119 -12.91 -3.37 4.30
N VAL A 120 -12.95 -4.47 3.56
CA VAL A 120 -11.76 -5.17 3.04
C VAL A 120 -11.92 -5.25 1.52
N GLU A 121 -11.00 -4.62 0.78
CA GLU A 121 -11.13 -4.47 -0.67
C GLU A 121 -9.93 -5.10 -1.40
N PRO A 122 -10.12 -6.19 -2.13
CA PRO A 122 -9.09 -6.74 -3.03
C PRO A 122 -8.76 -5.77 -4.17
N ALA A 123 -7.49 -5.65 -4.52
CA ALA A 123 -7.04 -4.78 -5.59
C ALA A 123 -7.68 -5.13 -6.95
N THR A 124 -7.93 -6.43 -7.21
CA THR A 124 -8.61 -6.88 -8.44
C THR A 124 -10.02 -6.35 -8.61
N ASN A 125 -10.72 -6.01 -7.53
CA ASN A 125 -12.05 -5.41 -7.61
C ASN A 125 -12.03 -3.96 -8.10
N CYS A 126 -10.89 -3.28 -7.99
CA CYS A 126 -10.74 -1.86 -8.30
C CYS A 126 -10.08 -1.61 -9.67
N ILE A 127 -9.86 -2.64 -10.48
CA ILE A 127 -9.21 -2.51 -11.80
C ILE A 127 -9.89 -1.46 -12.71
N PRO A 128 -11.22 -1.40 -12.83
CA PRO A 128 -11.87 -0.34 -13.61
C PRO A 128 -11.56 1.07 -13.08
N ASP A 129 -11.57 1.25 -11.76
CA ASP A 129 -11.26 2.55 -11.13
C ASP A 129 -9.80 2.95 -11.38
N TYR A 130 -8.87 1.99 -11.40
CA TYR A 130 -7.47 2.26 -11.74
C TYR A 130 -7.33 2.73 -13.18
N ILE A 131 -8.00 2.07 -14.13
CA ILE A 131 -7.99 2.44 -15.55
C ILE A 131 -8.51 3.86 -15.72
N ASP A 132 -9.64 4.18 -15.10
CA ASP A 132 -10.24 5.52 -15.16
C ASP A 132 -9.30 6.58 -14.58
N MET A 133 -8.73 6.33 -13.41
CA MET A 133 -7.79 7.25 -12.76
C MET A 133 -6.53 7.47 -13.61
N ILE A 134 -5.92 6.39 -14.10
CA ILE A 134 -4.70 6.46 -14.91
C ILE A 134 -4.97 7.17 -16.24
N THR A 135 -6.12 6.95 -16.85
CA THR A 135 -6.54 7.66 -18.07
C THR A 135 -6.57 9.18 -17.84
N VAL A 136 -7.19 9.61 -16.74
CA VAL A 136 -7.22 11.04 -16.36
C VAL A 136 -5.81 11.59 -16.10
N LEU A 137 -4.92 10.82 -15.47
CA LEU A 137 -3.53 11.23 -15.24
C LEU A 137 -2.75 11.38 -16.55
N LEU A 138 -2.94 10.48 -17.50
CA LEU A 138 -2.35 10.56 -18.85
C LEU A 138 -2.87 11.81 -19.60
N GLU A 139 -4.18 12.04 -19.61
CA GLU A 139 -4.79 13.21 -20.27
C GLU A 139 -4.30 14.54 -19.69
N LYS A 140 -4.07 14.58 -18.36
CA LYS A 140 -3.54 15.76 -17.68
C LYS A 140 -2.02 15.90 -17.75
N GLY A 141 -1.31 14.95 -18.33
CA GLY A 141 0.13 14.95 -18.47
C GLY A 141 0.92 14.66 -17.18
N TYR A 142 0.26 14.06 -16.17
CA TYR A 142 0.92 13.58 -14.95
C TYR A 142 1.45 12.15 -15.06
N ALA A 143 1.07 11.43 -16.11
CA ALA A 143 1.58 10.09 -16.39
C ALA A 143 2.09 9.99 -17.82
N TYR A 144 2.93 8.99 -18.07
CA TYR A 144 3.52 8.73 -19.39
C TYR A 144 3.74 7.24 -19.64
N HIS A 145 3.78 6.86 -20.91
CA HIS A 145 4.12 5.49 -21.34
C HIS A 145 5.63 5.37 -21.57
N ALA A 146 6.24 4.31 -21.06
CA ALA A 146 7.60 3.91 -21.37
C ALA A 146 7.82 2.40 -21.13
N GLY A 147 8.57 1.72 -21.98
CA GLY A 147 8.93 0.31 -21.81
C GLY A 147 7.77 -0.68 -21.66
N GLY A 148 6.56 -0.33 -22.13
CA GLY A 148 5.36 -1.15 -21.97
C GLY A 148 4.57 -0.89 -20.68
N ASN A 149 5.09 -0.02 -19.79
CA ASN A 149 4.46 0.39 -18.54
C ASN A 149 3.90 1.82 -18.63
N ILE A 150 3.12 2.20 -17.63
CA ILE A 150 2.68 3.58 -17.40
C ILE A 150 3.29 4.06 -16.08
N TYR A 151 3.98 5.19 -16.12
CA TYR A 151 4.64 5.81 -14.96
C TYR A 151 3.98 7.11 -14.57
N PHE A 152 4.00 7.43 -13.29
CA PHE A 152 3.69 8.77 -12.79
C PHE A 152 4.94 9.65 -12.90
N ASP A 153 4.78 10.86 -13.45
CA ASP A 153 5.83 11.88 -13.59
C ASP A 153 5.86 12.77 -12.33
N THR A 154 6.76 12.45 -11.42
CA THR A 154 6.89 13.17 -10.13
C THR A 154 7.36 14.60 -10.30
N SER A 155 8.03 14.95 -11.40
CA SER A 155 8.47 16.31 -11.71
C SER A 155 7.33 17.31 -11.93
N LYS A 156 6.10 16.80 -12.14
CA LYS A 156 4.89 17.64 -12.29
C LYS A 156 4.34 18.14 -10.96
N LEU A 157 4.86 17.64 -9.84
CA LEU A 157 4.41 18.03 -8.50
C LEU A 157 5.40 19.04 -7.89
N GLU A 158 4.90 20.22 -7.52
CA GLU A 158 5.72 21.26 -6.87
C GLU A 158 6.30 20.81 -5.53
N LYS A 159 5.59 19.93 -4.81
CA LYS A 159 6.00 19.36 -3.52
C LYS A 159 5.69 17.86 -3.49
N TYR A 160 6.63 17.05 -3.94
CA TYR A 160 6.49 15.59 -3.87
C TYR A 160 6.91 15.04 -2.50
N TYR A 161 8.06 15.47 -1.99
CA TYR A 161 8.61 15.01 -0.70
C TYR A 161 8.03 15.79 0.48
N VAL A 162 6.75 15.48 0.82
CA VAL A 162 6.02 16.19 1.88
C VAL A 162 6.39 15.66 3.28
N PHE A 163 6.72 14.37 3.40
CA PHE A 163 6.99 13.71 4.67
C PHE A 163 8.48 13.59 5.00
N ASN A 164 9.35 13.75 4.02
CA ASN A 164 10.80 13.59 4.17
C ASN A 164 11.51 14.73 3.43
N ASP A 165 12.55 15.31 4.06
CA ASP A 165 13.45 16.27 3.41
C ASP A 165 14.45 15.55 2.47
N HIS A 166 13.97 14.59 1.67
CA HIS A 166 14.83 13.92 0.71
C HIS A 166 15.08 14.84 -0.49
N ASN A 167 16.33 15.25 -0.65
CA ASN A 167 16.83 15.75 -1.91
C ASN A 167 16.85 14.60 -2.92
N GLU A 168 16.55 14.87 -4.19
CA GLU A 168 16.70 13.88 -5.27
C GLU A 168 18.10 13.27 -5.32
N GLU A 169 19.11 14.04 -4.93
CA GLU A 169 20.51 13.61 -4.79
C GLU A 169 20.74 12.56 -3.69
N ALA A 170 19.86 12.49 -2.69
CA ALA A 170 19.95 11.52 -1.58
C ALA A 170 19.20 10.20 -1.87
N LEU A 171 18.47 10.11 -2.97
CA LEU A 171 17.89 8.86 -3.46
C LEU A 171 19.00 8.01 -4.09
N GLU A 172 19.79 7.33 -3.25
CA GLU A 172 20.66 6.25 -3.70
C GLU A 172 19.77 5.08 -4.15
N VAL A 173 19.63 4.92 -5.46
CA VAL A 173 19.10 3.70 -6.05
C VAL A 173 20.12 2.59 -5.75
N GLY A 174 19.66 1.50 -5.15
CA GLY A 174 20.53 0.35 -4.89
C GLY A 174 21.09 0.24 -3.47
N VAL A 175 20.47 0.86 -2.47
CA VAL A 175 20.79 0.60 -1.04
C VAL A 175 20.61 -0.89 -0.66
N ARG A 176 19.88 -1.64 -1.49
CA ARG A 176 19.81 -3.11 -1.43
C ARG A 176 20.38 -3.68 -2.72
N ASP A 177 21.26 -4.66 -2.63
CA ASP A 177 21.96 -5.31 -3.76
C ASP A 177 21.04 -5.87 -4.87
N ASP A 178 19.73 -5.89 -4.67
CA ASP A 178 18.71 -6.47 -5.56
C ASP A 178 17.88 -5.42 -6.33
N VAL A 179 18.25 -4.12 -6.28
CA VAL A 179 17.47 -3.05 -6.92
C VAL A 179 18.17 -2.54 -8.16
N ASP A 180 17.75 -3.03 -9.33
CA ASP A 180 18.20 -2.50 -10.61
C ASP A 180 17.52 -1.17 -10.95
N GLU A 181 18.27 -0.22 -11.51
CA GLU A 181 17.72 1.06 -11.96
C GLU A 181 16.82 0.84 -13.19
N ASP A 182 15.56 1.27 -13.11
CA ASP A 182 14.63 1.17 -14.24
C ASP A 182 14.91 2.29 -15.25
N MET A 183 15.59 1.92 -16.34
CA MET A 183 16.00 2.81 -17.44
C MET A 183 14.83 3.44 -18.21
N ASN A 184 13.59 3.00 -17.99
CA ASN A 184 12.39 3.58 -18.63
C ASN A 184 11.84 4.80 -17.86
N LYS A 185 12.28 5.02 -16.61
CA LYS A 185 11.90 6.18 -15.83
C LYS A 185 12.54 7.46 -16.35
N ARG A 186 11.78 8.54 -16.42
CA ARG A 186 12.29 9.89 -16.75
C ARG A 186 13.02 10.51 -15.57
N ASN A 187 12.50 10.30 -14.37
CA ASN A 187 13.07 10.77 -13.11
C ASN A 187 13.21 9.58 -12.15
N LYS A 188 14.24 9.59 -11.31
CA LYS A 188 14.48 8.50 -10.33
C LYS A 188 13.29 8.24 -9.41
N ALA A 189 12.57 9.31 -9.05
CA ALA A 189 11.41 9.25 -8.17
C ALA A 189 10.12 8.79 -8.85
N ASP A 190 10.09 8.68 -10.19
CA ASP A 190 8.90 8.20 -10.90
C ASP A 190 8.60 6.76 -10.51
N PHE A 191 7.33 6.39 -10.53
CA PHE A 191 6.89 5.07 -10.15
C PHE A 191 5.83 4.50 -11.11
N VAL A 192 5.77 3.19 -11.19
CA VAL A 192 4.84 2.47 -12.07
C VAL A 192 3.41 2.62 -11.54
N LEU A 193 2.50 2.96 -12.46
CA LEU A 193 1.05 2.96 -12.23
C LEU A 193 0.37 1.72 -12.80
N TRP A 194 0.93 1.21 -13.95
CA TRP A 194 0.37 0.06 -14.62
C TRP A 194 1.44 -0.72 -15.38
#